data_41dfa1be10686181de70e0d1e3235fe9
#
_entry.id   41dfa1be10686181de70e0d1e3235fe9
#
_cell.length_a   1.000
_cell.length_b   1.000
_cell.length_c   1.000
_cell.angle_alpha   90.00
_cell.angle_beta   90.00
_cell.angle_gamma   90.00
#
_symmetry.space_group_name_H-M   'P 1'
#
loop_
_entity.id
_entity.type
_entity.pdbx_description
1 polymer ?
#
loop_
_entity_poly.entity_id
_entity_poly.type
_entity_poly.pdbx_seq_one_letter_code
_entity_poly.pdbx_strand_id
1 'polypeptide(L)'
;ALENSAAVLAGQMPESALGVTASGPLTLVFHLSSADDNFLEKLTLPGAMPCDEEFFNSTRGTYGLNASSTLSSGSFYIYNWTASGLFLRRAPSGNLIDSLRLVQNTNSAGQSAAELIANEKCSAAPDDTAAPTTLTSLSYSDTTWSLLFNCSSVFASTELRQALASAARG
;
A
#
# COMPACT_ATOMS: atom_id res chain seq x y z
N ALA A 1 18.20 4.17 -1.39
CA ALA A 1 17.84 3.66 -0.06
C ALA A 1 18.21 4.69 1.01
N LEU A 2 17.60 4.56 2.20
CA LEU A 2 18.02 5.37 3.36
C LEU A 2 19.44 5.02 3.78
N GLU A 3 20.18 6.01 4.26
CA GLU A 3 21.51 5.81 4.81
C GLU A 3 21.47 4.80 5.97
N ASN A 4 22.45 3.94 6.06
CA ASN A 4 22.55 2.85 7.05
C ASN A 4 21.42 1.80 7.07
N SER A 5 20.45 1.86 6.16
CA SER A 5 19.30 0.95 6.20
C SER A 5 19.68 -0.53 6.17
N ALA A 6 20.68 -0.92 5.37
CA ALA A 6 21.13 -2.31 5.30
C ALA A 6 21.76 -2.79 6.61
N ALA A 7 22.57 -1.95 7.26
CA ALA A 7 23.24 -2.28 8.52
C ALA A 7 22.25 -2.33 9.70
N VAL A 8 21.27 -1.44 9.72
CA VAL A 8 20.19 -1.46 10.72
C VAL A 8 19.32 -2.71 10.57
N LEU A 9 18.90 -3.04 9.34
CA LEU A 9 18.13 -4.26 9.08
C LEU A 9 18.87 -5.55 9.43
N ALA A 10 20.20 -5.54 9.28
CA ALA A 10 21.06 -6.66 9.68
C ALA A 10 21.37 -6.72 11.19
N GLY A 11 20.83 -5.78 11.98
CA GLY A 11 21.11 -5.67 13.41
C GLY A 11 22.56 -5.24 13.75
N GLN A 12 23.31 -4.73 12.77
CA GLN A 12 24.70 -4.28 12.94
C GLN A 12 24.79 -2.84 13.48
N MET A 13 23.72 -2.07 13.33
CA MET A 13 23.58 -0.71 13.83
C MET A 13 22.23 -0.55 14.53
N PRO A 14 22.13 0.35 15.53
CA PRO A 14 20.87 0.66 16.19
C PRO A 14 19.92 1.38 15.25
N GLU A 15 18.60 1.31 15.50
CA GLU A 15 17.56 1.99 14.72
C GLU A 15 17.79 3.51 14.65
N SER A 16 18.36 4.12 15.70
CA SER A 16 18.70 5.55 15.73
C SER A 16 19.76 5.96 14.72
N ALA A 17 20.49 5.02 14.13
CA ALA A 17 21.47 5.28 13.08
C ALA A 17 20.86 5.31 11.67
N LEU A 18 19.57 4.99 11.54
CA LEU A 18 18.86 5.09 10.27
C LEU A 18 18.83 6.54 9.77
N GLY A 19 19.04 6.73 8.48
CA GLY A 19 19.07 8.05 7.84
C GLY A 19 17.72 8.78 7.85
N VAL A 20 17.01 8.80 8.99
CA VAL A 20 15.79 9.57 9.21
C VAL A 20 15.91 10.31 10.54
N THR A 21 15.80 11.62 10.53
CA THR A 21 15.88 12.44 11.74
C THR A 21 14.76 13.46 11.81
N ALA A 22 14.19 13.65 12.99
CA ALA A 22 13.28 14.75 13.27
C ALA A 22 14.11 15.98 13.70
N SER A 23 14.21 16.97 12.82
CA SER A 23 14.92 18.24 13.12
C SER A 23 14.03 19.29 13.77
N GLY A 24 12.76 18.99 13.95
CA GLY A 24 11.76 19.85 14.61
C GLY A 24 10.40 19.13 14.69
N PRO A 25 9.41 19.75 15.34
CA PRO A 25 8.12 19.09 15.59
C PRO A 25 7.32 18.76 14.31
N LEU A 26 7.64 19.41 13.20
CA LEU A 26 6.95 19.19 11.92
C LEU A 26 7.95 18.97 10.77
N THR A 27 9.19 18.62 11.08
CA THR A 27 10.23 18.50 10.07
C THR A 27 10.97 17.17 10.20
N LEU A 28 10.86 16.34 9.17
CA LEU A 28 11.67 15.14 9.00
C LEU A 28 12.75 15.38 7.93
N VAL A 29 13.94 14.91 8.21
CA VAL A 29 15.07 14.94 7.28
C VAL A 29 15.45 13.52 6.93
N PHE A 30 15.49 13.22 5.64
CA PHE A 30 15.88 11.94 5.10
C PHE A 30 17.26 12.03 4.49
N HIS A 31 18.18 11.20 4.95
CA HIS A 31 19.52 11.05 4.40
C HIS A 31 19.54 9.79 3.53
N LEU A 32 19.82 9.97 2.25
CA LEU A 32 19.88 8.88 1.29
C LEU A 32 21.32 8.42 1.07
N SER A 33 21.53 7.13 0.93
CA SER A 33 22.83 6.56 0.60
C SER A 33 23.32 6.90 -0.81
N SER A 34 22.42 7.28 -1.69
CA SER A 34 22.65 7.77 -3.05
C SER A 34 21.45 8.56 -3.51
N ALA A 35 21.62 9.42 -4.52
CA ALA A 35 20.51 10.12 -5.16
C ALA A 35 19.46 9.12 -5.68
N ASP A 36 18.19 9.43 -5.48
CA ASP A 36 17.06 8.57 -5.86
C ASP A 36 15.90 9.47 -6.30
N ASP A 37 15.73 9.62 -7.59
CA ASP A 37 14.71 10.49 -8.20
C ASP A 37 13.27 10.04 -7.87
N ASN A 38 13.11 8.75 -7.53
CA ASN A 38 11.80 8.16 -7.18
C ASN A 38 11.58 8.08 -5.66
N PHE A 39 12.40 8.75 -4.85
CA PHE A 39 12.30 8.64 -3.40
C PHE A 39 10.94 9.12 -2.86
N LEU A 40 10.40 10.22 -3.40
CA LEU A 40 9.10 10.74 -2.99
C LEU A 40 7.96 9.77 -3.31
N GLU A 41 8.04 9.07 -4.45
CA GLU A 41 7.08 8.03 -4.80
C GLU A 41 7.13 6.87 -3.79
N LYS A 42 8.33 6.48 -3.36
CA LYS A 42 8.48 5.44 -2.32
C LYS A 42 7.87 5.81 -0.97
N LEU A 43 7.80 7.09 -0.64
CA LEU A 43 7.12 7.56 0.57
C LEU A 43 5.59 7.43 0.52
N THR A 44 5.00 7.21 -0.66
CA THR A 44 3.56 6.95 -0.79
C THR A 44 3.18 5.49 -0.52
N LEU A 45 4.16 4.60 -0.41
CA LEU A 45 3.92 3.17 -0.16
C LEU A 45 3.44 2.93 1.28
N PRO A 46 2.63 1.90 1.51
CA PRO A 46 2.10 1.59 2.84
C PRO A 46 3.15 1.46 3.95
N GLY A 47 4.35 0.94 3.61
CA GLY A 47 5.46 0.81 4.58
C GLY A 47 6.08 2.13 5.04
N ALA A 48 5.79 3.25 4.36
CA ALA A 48 6.25 4.58 4.74
C ALA A 48 5.16 5.43 5.42
N MET A 49 3.96 4.90 5.60
CA MET A 49 2.87 5.60 6.28
C MET A 49 3.22 5.87 7.73
N PRO A 50 3.02 7.10 8.22
CA PRO A 50 3.27 7.43 9.62
C PRO A 50 2.29 6.68 10.54
N CYS A 51 2.78 6.26 11.70
CA CYS A 51 1.92 5.74 12.76
C CYS A 51 2.20 6.49 14.07
N ASP A 52 1.19 6.57 14.92
CA ASP A 52 1.31 7.09 16.27
C ASP A 52 2.03 6.06 17.15
N GLU A 53 3.15 6.45 17.76
CA GLU A 53 3.99 5.55 18.54
C GLU A 53 3.29 5.05 19.80
N GLU A 54 2.58 5.93 20.52
CA GLU A 54 1.89 5.58 21.74
C GLU A 54 0.75 4.60 21.44
N PHE A 55 -0.02 4.88 20.40
CA PHE A 55 -1.09 4.00 19.95
C PHE A 55 -0.52 2.65 19.47
N PHE A 56 0.54 2.66 18.65
CA PHE A 56 1.19 1.44 18.18
C PHE A 56 1.61 0.54 19.35
N ASN A 57 2.31 1.10 20.34
CA ASN A 57 2.76 0.36 21.52
C ASN A 57 1.59 -0.15 22.37
N SER A 58 0.49 0.60 22.46
CA SER A 58 -0.72 0.20 23.19
C SER A 58 -1.40 -1.03 22.60
N THR A 59 -1.26 -1.27 21.29
CA THR A 59 -1.86 -2.40 20.58
C THR A 59 -1.20 -3.75 20.87
N ARG A 60 -0.01 -3.76 21.47
CA ARG A 60 0.73 -4.97 21.85
C ARG A 60 0.88 -6.00 20.73
N GLY A 61 1.23 -5.53 19.53
CA GLY A 61 1.45 -6.37 18.35
C GLY A 61 0.19 -6.68 17.53
N THR A 62 -0.97 -6.11 17.88
CA THR A 62 -2.20 -6.27 17.10
C THR A 62 -2.50 -5.09 16.17
N TYR A 63 -1.55 -4.15 16.01
CA TYR A 63 -1.72 -2.99 15.13
C TYR A 63 -2.13 -3.41 13.73
N GLY A 64 -3.22 -2.79 13.22
CA GLY A 64 -3.72 -3.05 11.88
C GLY A 64 -4.50 -4.37 11.70
N LEU A 65 -4.75 -5.15 12.76
CA LEU A 65 -5.45 -6.44 12.66
C LEU A 65 -6.96 -6.35 12.89
N ASN A 66 -7.46 -5.27 13.43
CA ASN A 66 -8.89 -5.03 13.67
C ASN A 66 -9.19 -3.54 13.77
N ALA A 67 -10.48 -3.18 13.82
CA ALA A 67 -10.91 -1.79 13.86
C ALA A 67 -10.40 -1.01 15.08
N SER A 68 -10.30 -1.66 16.24
CA SER A 68 -9.85 -1.00 17.48
C SER A 68 -8.34 -0.87 17.60
N SER A 69 -7.58 -1.61 16.80
CA SER A 69 -6.12 -1.55 16.73
C SER A 69 -5.58 -0.86 15.47
N THR A 70 -6.44 -0.11 14.78
CA THR A 70 -6.05 0.67 13.57
C THR A 70 -6.39 2.13 13.78
N LEU A 71 -5.39 3.00 13.65
CA LEU A 71 -5.55 4.45 13.65
C LEU A 71 -5.44 4.95 12.21
N SER A 72 -6.31 5.87 11.81
CA SER A 72 -6.34 6.43 10.47
C SER A 72 -6.12 7.93 10.49
N SER A 73 -5.23 8.43 9.64
CA SER A 73 -5.00 9.86 9.40
C SER A 73 -5.72 10.37 8.14
N GLY A 74 -6.42 9.49 7.42
CA GLY A 74 -7.10 9.81 6.16
C GLY A 74 -8.50 10.40 6.34
N SER A 75 -9.20 10.56 5.23
CA SER A 75 -10.59 11.08 5.18
C SER A 75 -11.62 10.14 5.79
N PHE A 76 -11.25 8.90 6.03
CA PHE A 76 -12.10 7.89 6.63
C PHE A 76 -11.36 7.15 7.73
N TYR A 77 -12.10 6.67 8.74
CA TYR A 77 -11.60 5.75 9.75
C TYR A 77 -12.40 4.45 9.75
N ILE A 78 -11.78 3.37 10.21
CA ILE A 78 -12.43 2.07 10.31
C ILE A 78 -13.39 2.11 11.50
N TYR A 79 -14.69 2.04 11.20
CA TYR A 79 -15.73 1.96 12.22
C TYR A 79 -15.97 0.53 12.69
N ASN A 80 -15.99 -0.42 11.73
CA ASN A 80 -16.17 -1.83 12.01
C ASN A 80 -15.47 -2.68 10.95
N TRP A 81 -14.89 -3.77 11.38
CA TRP A 81 -14.20 -4.73 10.53
C TRP A 81 -14.66 -6.14 10.88
N THR A 82 -15.28 -6.82 9.92
CA THR A 82 -15.81 -8.17 10.04
C THR A 82 -15.27 -9.06 8.93
N ALA A 83 -15.49 -10.36 9.04
CA ALA A 83 -15.14 -11.31 7.97
C ALA A 83 -15.87 -11.03 6.65
N SER A 84 -17.03 -10.36 6.69
CA SER A 84 -17.86 -10.06 5.50
C SER A 84 -17.62 -8.66 4.92
N GLY A 85 -16.85 -7.82 5.59
CA GLY A 85 -16.60 -6.47 5.07
C GLY A 85 -15.98 -5.51 6.06
N LEU A 86 -15.53 -4.40 5.50
CA LEU A 86 -14.93 -3.28 6.19
C LEU A 86 -15.87 -2.08 6.10
N PHE A 87 -16.21 -1.50 7.24
CA PHE A 87 -17.09 -0.35 7.35
C PHE A 87 -16.29 0.86 7.75
N LEU A 88 -16.29 1.88 6.90
CA LEU A 88 -15.57 3.12 7.09
C LEU A 88 -16.56 4.26 7.34
N ARG A 89 -16.20 5.19 8.21
CA ARG A 89 -16.92 6.45 8.44
C ARG A 89 -16.02 7.62 8.15
N ARG A 90 -16.64 8.71 7.74
CA ARG A 90 -15.97 9.97 7.48
C ARG A 90 -15.31 10.50 8.74
N ALA A 91 -14.04 10.92 8.61
CA ALA A 91 -13.35 11.70 9.62
C ALA A 91 -13.93 13.14 9.68
N PRO A 92 -13.80 13.84 10.82
CA PRO A 92 -14.34 15.20 10.99
C PRO A 92 -13.81 16.22 9.97
N SER A 93 -12.66 15.98 9.38
CA SER A 93 -11.98 16.87 8.42
C SER A 93 -12.67 17.04 7.06
N GLY A 94 -13.81 16.40 6.84
CA GLY A 94 -14.67 16.68 5.70
C GLY A 94 -14.40 15.84 4.45
N ASN A 95 -15.47 15.20 4.01
CA ASN A 95 -15.63 14.56 2.70
C ASN A 95 -17.13 14.65 2.36
N LEU A 96 -17.50 14.54 1.09
CA LEU A 96 -18.90 14.52 0.69
C LEU A 96 -19.58 13.17 1.00
N ILE A 97 -18.79 12.11 1.14
CA ILE A 97 -19.29 10.75 1.41
C ILE A 97 -19.22 10.52 2.93
N ASP A 98 -20.33 10.15 3.54
CA ASP A 98 -20.43 9.92 4.98
C ASP A 98 -19.87 8.57 5.43
N SER A 99 -20.07 7.54 4.61
CA SER A 99 -19.62 6.19 4.93
C SER A 99 -19.32 5.37 3.68
N LEU A 100 -18.39 4.43 3.81
CA LEU A 100 -18.07 3.44 2.80
C LEU A 100 -18.20 2.04 3.40
N ARG A 101 -18.73 1.14 2.61
CA ARG A 101 -18.75 -0.28 2.93
C ARG A 101 -17.98 -1.04 1.87
N LEU A 102 -16.83 -1.61 2.23
CA LEU A 102 -16.08 -2.50 1.38
C LEU A 102 -16.51 -3.93 1.68
N VAL A 103 -16.96 -4.63 0.69
CA VAL A 103 -17.42 -6.03 0.81
C VAL A 103 -16.62 -6.92 -0.10
N GLN A 104 -16.30 -8.11 0.38
CA GLN A 104 -15.67 -9.11 -0.46
C GLN A 104 -16.69 -9.59 -1.51
N ASN A 105 -16.30 -9.63 -2.76
CA ASN A 105 -17.12 -10.21 -3.80
C ASN A 105 -17.05 -11.76 -3.69
N THR A 106 -18.02 -12.35 -3.02
CA THR A 106 -18.13 -13.80 -2.84
C THR A 106 -18.94 -14.50 -3.94
N ASN A 107 -19.65 -13.72 -4.78
CA ASN A 107 -20.51 -14.26 -5.83
C ASN A 107 -19.81 -14.34 -7.21
N SER A 108 -18.52 -14.28 -7.22
CA SER A 108 -17.69 -13.90 -8.36
C SER A 108 -17.35 -14.99 -9.36
N ALA A 109 -18.14 -15.98 -9.54
CA ALA A 109 -17.96 -16.83 -10.71
C ALA A 109 -18.29 -16.03 -12.00
N GLY A 110 -17.39 -15.12 -12.39
CA GLY A 110 -17.39 -14.50 -13.72
C GLY A 110 -18.27 -13.26 -13.92
N GLN A 111 -18.75 -12.58 -12.88
CA GLN A 111 -19.47 -11.31 -13.04
C GLN A 111 -18.50 -10.13 -13.17
N SER A 112 -18.67 -9.32 -14.20
CA SER A 112 -17.92 -8.09 -14.40
C SER A 112 -18.36 -7.00 -13.40
N ALA A 113 -17.53 -5.97 -13.19
CA ALA A 113 -17.91 -4.80 -12.39
C ALA A 113 -19.17 -4.13 -12.93
N ALA A 114 -19.32 -4.06 -14.25
CA ALA A 114 -20.51 -3.50 -14.90
C ALA A 114 -21.79 -4.25 -14.52
N GLU A 115 -21.76 -5.59 -14.50
CA GLU A 115 -22.90 -6.41 -14.10
C GLU A 115 -23.23 -6.26 -12.61
N LEU A 116 -22.23 -6.16 -11.75
CA LEU A 116 -22.42 -5.95 -10.31
C LEU A 116 -23.07 -4.59 -10.04
N ILE A 117 -22.67 -3.54 -10.74
CA ILE A 117 -23.25 -2.20 -10.62
C ILE A 117 -24.66 -2.17 -11.23
N ALA A 118 -24.88 -2.76 -12.41
CA ALA A 118 -26.17 -2.81 -13.06
C ALA A 118 -27.23 -3.59 -12.24
N ASN A 119 -26.79 -4.61 -11.49
CA ASN A 119 -27.63 -5.38 -10.60
C ASN A 119 -27.74 -4.78 -9.17
N GLU A 120 -27.29 -3.54 -8.97
CA GLU A 120 -27.32 -2.83 -7.68
C GLU A 120 -26.63 -3.57 -6.53
N LYS A 121 -25.67 -4.42 -6.85
CA LYS A 121 -24.89 -5.17 -5.84
C LYS A 121 -23.80 -4.32 -5.18
N CYS A 122 -23.30 -3.32 -5.92
CA CYS A 122 -22.36 -2.34 -5.41
C CYS A 122 -22.50 -1.01 -6.16
N SER A 123 -21.95 0.06 -5.60
CA SER A 123 -21.90 1.39 -6.24
C SER A 123 -20.63 1.60 -7.06
N ALA A 124 -19.57 0.85 -6.75
CA ALA A 124 -18.31 0.83 -7.48
C ALA A 124 -17.64 -0.54 -7.30
N ALA A 125 -16.91 -0.98 -8.29
CA ALA A 125 -16.13 -2.20 -8.26
C ALA A 125 -14.85 -2.03 -9.09
N PRO A 126 -13.72 -2.67 -8.70
CA PRO A 126 -12.56 -2.76 -9.56
C PRO A 126 -12.84 -3.68 -10.75
N ASP A 127 -12.31 -3.34 -11.91
CA ASP A 127 -12.38 -4.15 -13.12
C ASP A 127 -11.14 -3.91 -13.98
N ASP A 128 -10.62 -4.97 -14.57
CA ASP A 128 -9.50 -4.95 -15.50
C ASP A 128 -9.96 -4.79 -16.96
N THR A 129 -11.26 -4.78 -17.20
CA THR A 129 -11.87 -4.65 -18.53
C THR A 129 -12.29 -3.22 -18.83
N ALA A 130 -12.43 -2.89 -20.11
CA ALA A 130 -12.95 -1.59 -20.52
C ALA A 130 -14.37 -1.39 -20.02
N ALA A 131 -14.61 -0.30 -19.29
CA ALA A 131 -15.93 0.03 -18.79
C ALA A 131 -16.89 0.37 -19.94
N PRO A 132 -18.18 -0.04 -19.86
CA PRO A 132 -19.21 0.44 -20.76
C PRO A 132 -19.33 1.97 -20.71
N THR A 133 -19.74 2.59 -21.80
CA THR A 133 -19.89 4.06 -21.92
C THR A 133 -20.88 4.67 -20.92
N THR A 134 -21.71 3.85 -20.29
CA THR A 134 -22.67 4.25 -19.25
C THR A 134 -22.06 4.35 -17.85
N LEU A 135 -20.83 3.87 -17.66
CA LEU A 135 -20.11 3.91 -16.37
C LEU A 135 -18.91 4.84 -16.47
N THR A 136 -18.62 5.52 -15.36
CA THR A 136 -17.37 6.26 -15.22
C THR A 136 -16.26 5.31 -14.80
N SER A 137 -15.19 5.25 -15.58
CA SER A 137 -13.98 4.49 -15.27
C SER A 137 -12.89 5.42 -14.81
N LEU A 138 -12.24 5.05 -13.71
CA LEU A 138 -11.01 5.65 -13.22
C LEU A 138 -9.88 4.60 -13.29
N SER A 139 -8.90 4.84 -14.14
CA SER A 139 -7.75 3.96 -14.28
C SER A 139 -6.59 4.43 -13.41
N TYR A 140 -5.97 3.52 -12.69
CA TYR A 140 -4.75 3.77 -11.90
C TYR A 140 -3.89 2.51 -11.88
N SER A 141 -2.61 2.70 -11.58
CA SER A 141 -1.67 1.58 -11.40
C SER A 141 -1.25 1.54 -9.93
N ASP A 142 -1.63 0.48 -9.22
CA ASP A 142 -1.34 0.27 -7.80
C ASP A 142 -0.41 -0.91 -7.54
N THR A 143 -0.14 -1.72 -8.56
CA THR A 143 0.62 -2.95 -8.43
C THR A 143 1.76 -3.00 -9.44
N THR A 144 2.97 -3.25 -8.94
CA THR A 144 4.14 -3.55 -9.79
C THR A 144 4.52 -5.02 -9.61
N TRP A 145 4.46 -5.79 -10.68
CA TRP A 145 4.97 -7.16 -10.71
C TRP A 145 6.47 -7.16 -10.95
N SER A 146 7.21 -7.82 -10.08
CA SER A 146 8.66 -7.91 -10.17
C SER A 146 9.13 -9.35 -10.23
N LEU A 147 10.10 -9.63 -11.09
CA LEU A 147 10.84 -10.88 -11.10
C LEU A 147 12.11 -10.72 -10.29
N LEU A 148 12.21 -11.45 -9.19
CA LEU A 148 13.39 -11.48 -8.34
C LEU A 148 14.22 -12.73 -8.67
N PHE A 149 15.51 -12.54 -8.96
CA PHE A 149 16.42 -13.61 -9.28
C PHE A 149 17.32 -13.95 -8.09
N ASN A 150 17.42 -15.24 -7.79
CA ASN A 150 18.46 -15.71 -6.87
C ASN A 150 19.82 -15.71 -7.59
N CYS A 151 20.63 -14.70 -7.31
CA CYS A 151 21.93 -14.50 -7.96
C CYS A 151 23.03 -15.45 -7.49
N SER A 152 22.76 -16.33 -6.54
CA SER A 152 23.76 -17.28 -6.00
C SER A 152 23.80 -18.65 -6.71
N SER A 153 22.96 -18.88 -7.72
CA SER A 153 22.83 -20.16 -8.42
C SER A 153 22.78 -19.97 -9.93
N VAL A 154 21.82 -20.59 -10.62
CA VAL A 154 21.64 -20.55 -12.08
C VAL A 154 21.61 -19.12 -12.63
N PHE A 155 21.06 -18.18 -11.85
CA PHE A 155 20.99 -16.76 -12.22
C PHE A 155 22.19 -15.93 -11.75
N ALA A 156 23.34 -16.55 -11.50
CA ALA A 156 24.58 -15.81 -11.21
C ALA A 156 25.06 -15.02 -12.45
N SER A 157 24.78 -15.50 -13.68
CA SER A 157 25.10 -14.78 -14.92
C SER A 157 24.21 -13.54 -15.09
N THR A 158 24.85 -12.40 -15.33
CA THR A 158 24.17 -11.12 -15.64
C THR A 158 23.45 -11.18 -16.97
N GLU A 159 24.07 -11.83 -17.97
CA GLU A 159 23.54 -11.98 -19.33
C GLU A 159 22.23 -12.76 -19.31
N LEU A 160 22.16 -13.85 -18.53
CA LEU A 160 20.95 -14.65 -18.39
C LEU A 160 19.82 -13.84 -17.76
N ARG A 161 20.11 -13.07 -16.70
CA ARG A 161 19.12 -12.20 -16.07
C ARG A 161 18.59 -11.12 -17.01
N GLN A 162 19.50 -10.50 -17.79
CA GLN A 162 19.12 -9.49 -18.77
C GLN A 162 18.28 -10.08 -19.93
N ALA A 163 18.63 -11.28 -20.42
CA ALA A 163 17.85 -11.96 -21.44
C ALA A 163 16.42 -12.27 -20.97
N LEU A 164 16.28 -12.78 -19.74
CA LEU A 164 14.97 -13.05 -19.14
C LEU A 164 14.17 -11.77 -18.88
N ALA A 165 14.82 -10.71 -18.39
CA ALA A 165 14.16 -9.42 -18.18
C ALA A 165 13.67 -8.80 -19.50
N SER A 166 14.42 -8.98 -20.59
CA SER A 166 14.00 -8.54 -21.92
C SER A 166 12.83 -9.36 -22.45
N ALA A 167 12.86 -10.68 -22.26
CA ALA A 167 11.76 -11.57 -22.68
C ALA A 167 10.46 -11.32 -21.90
N ALA A 168 10.56 -10.90 -20.62
CA ALA A 168 9.39 -10.60 -19.81
C ALA A 168 8.74 -9.23 -20.14
N ARG A 169 9.43 -8.36 -20.88
CA ARG A 169 8.92 -7.05 -21.31
C ARG A 169 8.27 -7.04 -22.68
N GLY A 170 8.45 -8.12 -23.47
CA GLY A 170 7.85 -8.31 -24.80
C GLY A 170 6.42 -8.76 -24.70
#